data_547e0010202db24d214804542df4ae77
#
_entry.id   547e0010202db24d214804542df4ae77
#
_cell.length_a   1.000
_cell.length_b   1.000
_cell.length_c   1.000
_cell.angle_alpha   90.00
_cell.angle_beta   90.00
_cell.angle_gamma   90.00
#
_symmetry.space_group_name_H-M   'P 1'
#
loop_
_entity.id
_entity.type
_entity.pdbx_description
1 polymer ?
#
loop_
_entity_poly.entity_id
_entity_poly.type
_entity_poly.pdbx_seq_one_letter_code
_entity_poly.pdbx_strand_id
1 'polypeptide(L)'
;MPNSSLVNSRTDTAVMSVQTVSLYFKQGSSDKEYRASIDPQDGGYAVNFAYGRRGTTLQTGTKTNTSVDLATATKILSKLVTEKKAKGYTEGEAGTPYQHSEKENRVTNILPQLLNPIDEPEVERLIREDAWCAQEKFDGKRILLKKEGAAIHGINRKGLLVGLSSPVVGAAHEFASGFILDGESIGETLHVFDLLAQNGKDLRSAPYGTHRRVSQCGVRGVGTAWARLAGVARMRAA
;
A
#
# COMPACT_ATOMS: atom_id res chain seq x y z
N MET A 1 59.98 -29.22 26.83
CA MET A 1 59.49 -28.51 25.67
C MET A 1 57.98 -28.71 25.60
N PRO A 2 57.14 -27.83 26.14
CA PRO A 2 55.70 -27.90 25.88
C PRO A 2 55.33 -27.06 24.68
N ASN A 3 54.54 -27.67 23.83
CA ASN A 3 54.03 -27.18 22.59
C ASN A 3 52.93 -26.14 22.84
N SER A 4 53.15 -24.89 22.44
CA SER A 4 52.20 -23.82 22.58
C SER A 4 51.17 -23.89 21.43
N SER A 5 50.01 -24.42 21.72
CA SER A 5 48.83 -24.37 20.83
C SER A 5 48.23 -22.96 20.87
N LEU A 6 48.42 -22.20 19.79
CA LEU A 6 47.71 -20.95 19.56
C LEU A 6 46.22 -21.25 19.24
N VAL A 7 45.39 -21.10 20.25
CA VAL A 7 43.93 -21.08 20.07
C VAL A 7 43.57 -19.76 19.41
N ASN A 8 43.23 -19.82 18.14
CA ASN A 8 42.73 -18.70 17.36
C ASN A 8 41.26 -18.49 17.75
N SER A 9 41.02 -17.69 18.79
CA SER A 9 39.67 -17.25 19.14
C SER A 9 39.20 -16.24 18.10
N ARG A 10 38.43 -16.71 17.12
CA ARG A 10 37.58 -15.82 16.31
C ARG A 10 36.55 -15.23 17.26
N THR A 11 36.77 -14.01 17.68
CA THR A 11 35.74 -13.16 18.27
C THR A 11 34.73 -12.84 17.16
N ASP A 12 33.61 -13.55 17.14
CA ASP A 12 32.43 -13.15 16.41
C ASP A 12 31.94 -11.86 17.05
N THR A 13 32.49 -10.73 16.58
CA THR A 13 31.96 -9.41 16.92
C THR A 13 30.63 -9.30 16.17
N ALA A 14 29.53 -9.52 16.87
CA ALA A 14 28.20 -9.29 16.33
C ALA A 14 28.15 -7.84 15.84
N VAL A 15 28.16 -7.65 14.52
CA VAL A 15 28.01 -6.33 13.89
C VAL A 15 26.63 -5.81 14.24
N MET A 16 26.54 -4.81 15.12
CA MET A 16 25.28 -4.25 15.52
C MET A 16 24.72 -3.39 14.38
N SER A 17 23.56 -3.72 13.90
CA SER A 17 22.84 -2.93 12.89
C SER A 17 22.56 -1.52 13.41
N VAL A 18 22.81 -0.51 12.59
CA VAL A 18 22.51 0.91 12.92
C VAL A 18 21.00 1.13 12.98
N GLN A 19 20.25 0.48 12.11
CA GLN A 19 18.80 0.55 12.05
C GLN A 19 18.24 -0.77 11.52
N THR A 20 17.17 -1.25 12.16
CA THR A 20 16.44 -2.47 11.71
C THR A 20 14.95 -2.17 11.70
N VAL A 21 14.26 -2.66 10.67
CA VAL A 21 12.80 -2.58 10.53
C VAL A 21 12.27 -3.98 10.24
N SER A 22 11.26 -4.41 11.00
CA SER A 22 10.54 -5.67 10.78
C SER A 22 9.11 -5.35 10.34
N LEU A 23 8.68 -5.95 9.25
CA LEU A 23 7.36 -5.77 8.67
C LEU A 23 6.68 -7.13 8.51
N TYR A 24 5.40 -7.17 8.78
CA TYR A 24 4.61 -8.39 8.76
C TYR A 24 3.41 -8.24 7.84
N PHE A 25 3.07 -9.33 7.17
CA PHE A 25 1.90 -9.40 6.29
C PHE A 25 1.10 -10.65 6.63
N LYS A 26 -0.17 -10.47 6.99
CA LYS A 26 -1.07 -11.58 7.28
C LYS A 26 -2.38 -11.39 6.51
N GLN A 27 -2.69 -12.35 5.64
CA GLN A 27 -3.94 -12.36 4.87
C GLN A 27 -4.31 -13.80 4.49
N GLY A 28 -5.44 -14.30 4.97
CA GLY A 28 -5.84 -15.69 4.81
C GLY A 28 -4.78 -16.64 5.38
N SER A 29 -4.38 -17.63 4.61
CA SER A 29 -3.29 -18.55 4.96
C SER A 29 -1.88 -17.97 4.77
N SER A 30 -1.77 -16.75 4.24
CA SER A 30 -0.49 -16.09 4.02
C SER A 30 -0.06 -15.38 5.29
N ASP A 31 1.05 -15.81 5.89
CA ASP A 31 1.71 -15.19 7.03
C ASP A 31 3.18 -15.01 6.69
N LYS A 32 3.59 -13.75 6.45
CA LYS A 32 4.91 -13.41 5.94
C LYS A 32 5.58 -12.35 6.81
N GLU A 33 6.90 -12.42 6.86
CA GLU A 33 7.71 -11.35 7.43
C GLU A 33 8.74 -10.85 6.44
N TYR A 34 9.10 -9.59 6.60
CA TYR A 34 10.14 -8.91 5.87
C TYR A 34 10.96 -8.09 6.87
N ARG A 35 12.24 -8.38 6.98
CA ARG A 35 13.19 -7.63 7.81
C ARG A 35 14.14 -6.87 6.90
N ALA A 36 14.48 -5.66 7.26
CA ALA A 36 15.51 -4.89 6.57
C ALA A 36 16.38 -4.17 7.60
N SER A 37 17.68 -4.08 7.34
CA SER A 37 18.65 -3.47 8.24
C SER A 37 19.67 -2.62 7.48
N ILE A 38 20.21 -1.63 8.17
CA ILE A 38 21.43 -0.93 7.77
C ILE A 38 22.55 -1.47 8.62
N ASP A 39 23.49 -2.14 7.99
CA ASP A 39 24.61 -2.79 8.66
C ASP A 39 25.92 -2.10 8.25
N PRO A 40 26.87 -1.84 9.18
CA PRO A 40 28.18 -1.36 8.82
C PRO A 40 28.92 -2.35 7.92
N GLN A 41 29.52 -1.86 6.86
CA GLN A 41 30.29 -2.66 5.90
C GLN A 41 31.39 -1.81 5.25
N ASP A 42 32.63 -2.28 5.30
CA ASP A 42 33.78 -1.74 4.57
C ASP A 42 33.93 -0.20 4.64
N GLY A 43 33.84 0.37 5.85
CA GLY A 43 33.95 1.81 6.09
C GLY A 43 32.71 2.62 5.70
N GLY A 44 31.63 1.97 5.30
CA GLY A 44 30.30 2.55 5.02
C GLY A 44 29.18 1.67 5.54
N TYR A 45 28.09 1.59 4.80
CA TYR A 45 26.89 0.85 5.19
C TYR A 45 26.33 0.02 4.04
N ALA A 46 25.76 -1.14 4.38
CA ALA A 46 24.96 -1.95 3.46
C ALA A 46 23.51 -1.98 3.94
N VAL A 47 22.59 -2.09 2.99
CA VAL A 47 21.16 -2.31 3.28
C VAL A 47 20.84 -3.76 2.96
N ASN A 48 20.64 -4.55 3.99
CA ASN A 48 20.32 -5.97 3.91
C ASN A 48 18.82 -6.20 4.13
N PHE A 49 18.30 -7.30 3.62
CA PHE A 49 16.92 -7.70 3.85
C PHE A 49 16.80 -9.22 3.95
N ALA A 50 15.76 -9.66 4.67
CA ALA A 50 15.34 -11.04 4.77
C ALA A 50 13.82 -11.12 4.64
N TYR A 51 13.29 -12.14 3.95
CA TYR A 51 11.85 -12.29 3.77
C TYR A 51 11.46 -13.75 3.62
N GLY A 52 10.21 -14.04 3.96
CA GLY A 52 9.67 -15.39 3.82
C GLY A 52 8.37 -15.56 4.59
N ARG A 53 7.97 -16.83 4.75
CA ARG A 53 6.87 -17.20 5.63
C ARG A 53 7.35 -17.07 7.08
N ARG A 54 6.56 -16.47 7.96
CA ARG A 54 6.89 -16.32 9.35
C ARG A 54 7.08 -17.71 10.02
N GLY A 55 8.13 -17.81 10.84
CA GLY A 55 8.49 -19.07 11.49
C GLY A 55 9.26 -20.07 10.60
N THR A 56 9.66 -19.70 9.38
CA THR A 56 10.52 -20.50 8.51
C THR A 56 11.85 -19.81 8.26
N THR A 57 12.80 -20.50 7.63
CA THR A 57 14.05 -19.90 7.17
C THR A 57 13.76 -18.82 6.13
N LEU A 58 14.23 -17.60 6.40
CA LEU A 58 14.03 -16.46 5.52
C LEU A 58 15.07 -16.45 4.39
N GLN A 59 14.64 -16.04 3.21
CA GLN A 59 15.54 -15.73 2.11
C GLN A 59 16.16 -14.36 2.37
N THR A 60 17.48 -14.25 2.21
CA THR A 60 18.26 -13.03 2.44
C THR A 60 18.76 -12.41 1.15
N GLY A 61 19.06 -11.11 1.20
CA GLY A 61 19.67 -10.39 0.11
C GLY A 61 20.13 -9.00 0.55
N THR A 62 20.85 -8.32 -0.34
CA THR A 62 21.25 -6.92 -0.14
C THR A 62 20.72 -6.03 -1.25
N LYS A 63 20.52 -4.75 -0.94
CA LYS A 63 20.11 -3.69 -1.89
C LYS A 63 21.28 -2.80 -2.32
N THR A 64 22.43 -2.97 -1.71
CA THR A 64 23.64 -2.23 -2.01
C THR A 64 24.69 -3.18 -2.54
N ASN A 65 25.19 -2.96 -3.76
CA ASN A 65 26.26 -3.77 -4.34
C ASN A 65 27.64 -3.45 -3.73
N THR A 66 27.78 -2.21 -3.23
CA THR A 66 28.98 -1.71 -2.53
C THR A 66 28.51 -0.94 -1.31
N SER A 67 29.41 -0.72 -0.33
CA SER A 67 29.11 0.13 0.81
C SER A 67 28.77 1.57 0.37
N VAL A 68 27.80 2.17 1.05
CA VAL A 68 27.32 3.55 0.79
C VAL A 68 27.38 4.36 2.07
N ASP A 69 27.25 5.69 1.98
CA ASP A 69 27.10 6.53 3.13
C ASP A 69 25.76 6.31 3.87
N LEU A 70 25.67 6.69 5.14
CA LEU A 70 24.50 6.48 5.98
C LEU A 70 23.24 7.15 5.42
N ALA A 71 23.36 8.34 4.83
CA ALA A 71 22.21 9.06 4.27
C ALA A 71 21.62 8.32 3.07
N THR A 72 22.48 7.79 2.19
CA THR A 72 22.08 6.94 1.06
C THR A 72 21.46 5.63 1.54
N ALA A 73 22.08 4.94 2.53
CA ALA A 73 21.53 3.74 3.12
C ALA A 73 20.13 3.98 3.72
N THR A 74 19.95 5.09 4.43
CA THR A 74 18.67 5.48 5.02
C THR A 74 17.60 5.73 3.94
N LYS A 75 17.93 6.38 2.84
CA LYS A 75 17.01 6.56 1.70
C LYS A 75 16.59 5.23 1.10
N ILE A 76 17.54 4.31 0.90
CA ILE A 76 17.26 2.96 0.35
C ILE A 76 16.34 2.20 1.31
N LEU A 77 16.64 2.19 2.62
CA LEU A 77 15.81 1.53 3.63
C LEU A 77 14.39 2.11 3.65
N SER A 78 14.25 3.44 3.67
CA SER A 78 12.95 4.13 3.67
C SER A 78 12.12 3.78 2.43
N LYS A 79 12.75 3.74 1.25
CA LYS A 79 12.09 3.31 0.01
C LYS A 79 11.59 1.87 0.10
N LEU A 80 12.42 0.94 0.62
CA LEU A 80 12.02 -0.46 0.81
C LEU A 80 10.83 -0.59 1.77
N VAL A 81 10.85 0.13 2.89
CA VAL A 81 9.76 0.15 3.87
C VAL A 81 8.47 0.65 3.21
N THR A 82 8.55 1.76 2.48
CA THR A 82 7.39 2.33 1.75
C THR A 82 6.83 1.33 0.73
N GLU A 83 7.68 0.70 -0.08
CA GLU A 83 7.26 -0.32 -1.05
C GLU A 83 6.59 -1.53 -0.39
N LYS A 84 7.07 -1.95 0.79
CA LYS A 84 6.46 -3.07 1.51
C LYS A 84 5.16 -2.68 2.19
N LYS A 85 5.08 -1.50 2.79
CA LYS A 85 3.83 -0.95 3.35
C LYS A 85 2.76 -0.80 2.26
N ALA A 86 3.13 -0.33 1.07
CA ALA A 86 2.25 -0.28 -0.09
C ALA A 86 1.72 -1.67 -0.52
N LYS A 87 2.45 -2.75 -0.23
CA LYS A 87 2.03 -4.14 -0.45
C LYS A 87 1.23 -4.74 0.72
N GLY A 88 0.88 -3.94 1.72
CA GLY A 88 0.08 -4.34 2.89
C GLY A 88 0.88 -4.94 4.04
N TYR A 89 2.20 -4.76 4.07
CA TYR A 89 2.99 -5.07 5.26
C TYR A 89 2.85 -3.98 6.32
N THR A 90 2.86 -4.35 7.60
CA THR A 90 2.77 -3.45 8.76
C THR A 90 3.87 -3.73 9.76
N GLU A 91 4.13 -2.78 10.65
CA GLU A 91 5.15 -2.92 11.71
C GLU A 91 4.67 -3.77 12.90
N GLY A 92 3.37 -4.06 12.99
CA GLY A 92 2.82 -4.91 14.06
C GLY A 92 3.04 -6.40 13.78
N GLU A 93 3.46 -7.18 14.77
CA GLU A 93 3.67 -8.64 14.62
C GLU A 93 2.41 -9.40 14.19
N ALA A 94 1.23 -8.91 14.53
CA ALA A 94 -0.04 -9.47 14.07
C ALA A 94 -0.33 -9.16 12.60
N GLY A 95 0.46 -8.27 11.95
CA GLY A 95 0.07 -7.60 10.72
C GLY A 95 -1.12 -6.67 10.98
N THR A 96 -1.53 -5.88 10.00
CA THR A 96 -2.83 -5.21 10.09
C THR A 96 -3.91 -6.27 10.00
N PRO A 97 -4.82 -6.38 10.99
CA PRO A 97 -5.90 -7.34 10.90
C PRO A 97 -6.83 -6.92 9.76
N TYR A 98 -6.75 -7.66 8.66
CA TYR A 98 -7.77 -7.57 7.61
C TYR A 98 -9.02 -8.29 8.11
N GLN A 99 -10.17 -7.68 7.92
CA GLN A 99 -11.43 -8.39 8.13
C GLN A 99 -11.63 -9.36 6.96
N HIS A 100 -11.30 -10.62 7.21
CA HIS A 100 -11.54 -11.71 6.26
C HIS A 100 -13.03 -12.04 6.26
N SER A 101 -13.59 -12.25 5.07
CA SER A 101 -14.91 -12.86 4.92
C SER A 101 -14.74 -14.25 4.33
N GLU A 102 -15.62 -15.17 4.71
CA GLU A 102 -15.71 -16.51 4.08
C GLU A 102 -15.98 -16.45 2.56
N LYS A 103 -16.26 -15.25 2.06
CA LYS A 103 -16.57 -14.96 0.65
C LYS A 103 -15.34 -14.50 -0.16
N GLU A 104 -14.12 -14.48 0.44
CA GLU A 104 -12.91 -14.08 -0.29
C GLU A 104 -12.72 -14.88 -1.58
N ASN A 105 -12.19 -14.19 -2.60
CA ASN A 105 -12.01 -14.71 -3.96
C ASN A 105 -13.32 -15.02 -4.73
N ARG A 106 -14.50 -14.71 -4.21
CA ARG A 106 -15.73 -14.76 -5.01
C ARG A 106 -15.74 -13.66 -6.06
N VAL A 107 -16.18 -14.01 -7.25
CA VAL A 107 -16.37 -13.05 -8.36
C VAL A 107 -17.56 -12.16 -8.07
N THR A 108 -17.36 -10.84 -8.16
CA THR A 108 -18.43 -9.85 -7.92
C THR A 108 -19.01 -9.27 -9.20
N ASN A 109 -18.37 -9.48 -10.35
CA ASN A 109 -18.65 -8.80 -11.64
C ASN A 109 -18.50 -7.27 -11.58
N ILE A 110 -17.94 -6.72 -10.52
CA ILE A 110 -17.64 -5.29 -10.39
C ILE A 110 -16.18 -5.07 -10.74
N LEU A 111 -15.93 -4.34 -11.80
CA LEU A 111 -14.58 -4.03 -12.28
C LEU A 111 -14.30 -2.53 -12.14
N PRO A 112 -13.04 -2.15 -11.90
CA PRO A 112 -12.63 -0.74 -11.93
C PRO A 112 -12.67 -0.18 -13.35
N GLN A 113 -12.86 1.13 -13.47
CA GLN A 113 -12.57 1.82 -14.73
C GLN A 113 -11.07 1.92 -14.94
N LEU A 114 -10.57 1.38 -16.05
CA LEU A 114 -9.17 1.48 -16.42
C LEU A 114 -8.97 2.71 -17.32
N LEU A 115 -7.90 3.46 -17.05
CA LEU A 115 -7.48 4.56 -17.91
C LEU A 115 -6.59 4.01 -19.01
N ASN A 116 -6.70 4.60 -20.20
CA ASN A 116 -5.75 4.37 -21.27
C ASN A 116 -4.42 5.08 -20.94
N PRO A 117 -3.28 4.46 -21.22
CA PRO A 117 -2.00 5.14 -21.12
C PRO A 117 -1.92 6.23 -22.19
N ILE A 118 -1.33 7.37 -21.84
CA ILE A 118 -1.02 8.47 -22.73
C ILE A 118 0.48 8.76 -22.63
N ASP A 119 1.05 9.32 -23.68
CA ASP A 119 2.46 9.72 -23.72
C ASP A 119 2.67 11.14 -23.14
N GLU A 120 3.93 11.52 -22.96
CA GLU A 120 4.29 12.80 -22.36
C GLU A 120 3.84 14.02 -23.19
N PRO A 121 3.98 14.04 -24.52
CA PRO A 121 3.45 15.12 -25.35
C PRO A 121 1.93 15.30 -25.24
N GLU A 122 1.18 14.20 -25.11
CA GLU A 122 -0.25 14.24 -24.93
C GLU A 122 -0.63 14.78 -23.55
N VAL A 123 0.14 14.44 -22.51
CA VAL A 123 -0.03 15.02 -21.16
C VAL A 123 0.12 16.53 -21.18
N GLU A 124 1.18 17.05 -21.86
CA GLU A 124 1.42 18.50 -21.97
C GLU A 124 0.28 19.23 -22.70
N ARG A 125 -0.35 18.58 -23.67
CA ARG A 125 -1.52 19.12 -24.36
C ARG A 125 -2.74 19.15 -23.47
N LEU A 126 -3.07 17.99 -22.85
CA LEU A 126 -4.30 17.81 -22.08
C LEU A 126 -4.33 18.66 -20.80
N ILE A 127 -3.17 18.87 -20.15
CA ILE A 127 -3.10 19.66 -18.91
C ILE A 127 -3.47 21.13 -19.11
N ARG A 128 -3.47 21.63 -20.35
CA ARG A 128 -3.85 23.00 -20.73
C ARG A 128 -5.35 23.14 -21.01
N GLU A 129 -6.09 22.05 -21.06
CA GLU A 129 -7.51 22.02 -21.36
C GLU A 129 -8.31 21.86 -20.06
N ASP A 130 -9.27 22.74 -19.78
CA ASP A 130 -10.13 22.69 -18.59
C ASP A 130 -10.99 21.43 -18.51
N ALA A 131 -11.12 20.68 -19.62
CA ALA A 131 -11.83 19.42 -19.71
C ALA A 131 -11.07 18.26 -19.03
N TRP A 132 -9.80 18.44 -18.63
CA TRP A 132 -8.95 17.39 -18.06
C TRP A 132 -8.47 17.77 -16.67
N CYS A 133 -8.28 16.79 -15.84
CA CYS A 133 -7.64 16.97 -14.54
C CYS A 133 -6.54 15.92 -14.30
N ALA A 134 -5.46 16.37 -13.69
CA ALA A 134 -4.38 15.49 -13.26
C ALA A 134 -4.63 14.99 -11.84
N GLN A 135 -4.29 13.74 -11.60
CA GLN A 135 -4.36 13.13 -10.27
C GLN A 135 -3.06 12.39 -9.96
N GLU A 136 -2.56 12.40 -8.71
CA GLU A 136 -1.39 11.65 -8.23
C GLU A 136 -1.59 10.14 -8.40
N LYS A 137 -0.61 9.45 -8.89
CA LYS A 137 -0.62 8.00 -8.98
C LYS A 137 -0.03 7.41 -7.69
N PHE A 138 -0.88 6.90 -6.83
CA PHE A 138 -0.43 6.10 -5.70
C PHE A 138 0.08 4.73 -6.14
N ASP A 139 1.08 4.20 -5.44
CA ASP A 139 1.65 2.88 -5.70
C ASP A 139 1.33 1.93 -4.54
N GLY A 140 0.25 1.22 -4.65
CA GLY A 140 -0.29 0.32 -3.64
C GLY A 140 -1.02 -0.87 -4.23
N LYS A 141 -2.14 -1.24 -3.60
CA LYS A 141 -3.09 -2.24 -4.12
C LYS A 141 -4.39 -1.54 -4.51
N ARG A 142 -4.79 -1.64 -5.76
CA ARG A 142 -6.09 -1.12 -6.19
C ARG A 142 -7.22 -1.90 -5.55
N ILE A 143 -8.10 -1.21 -4.87
CA ILE A 143 -9.26 -1.74 -4.15
C ILE A 143 -10.49 -0.91 -4.52
N LEU A 144 -11.55 -1.59 -4.94
CA LEU A 144 -12.89 -1.02 -4.93
C LEU A 144 -13.49 -1.29 -3.56
N LEU A 145 -13.96 -0.24 -2.90
CA LEU A 145 -14.65 -0.32 -1.62
C LEU A 145 -16.15 -0.20 -1.87
N LYS A 146 -16.89 -1.29 -1.73
CA LYS A 146 -18.35 -1.30 -1.85
C LYS A 146 -18.99 -1.29 -0.47
N LYS A 147 -19.93 -0.36 -0.26
CA LYS A 147 -20.85 -0.35 0.89
C LYS A 147 -22.28 -0.53 0.42
N GLU A 148 -23.02 -1.43 1.06
CA GLU A 148 -24.42 -1.73 0.78
C GLU A 148 -25.12 -2.02 2.11
N GLY A 149 -25.88 -1.05 2.63
CA GLY A 149 -26.37 -1.11 4.01
C GLY A 149 -25.23 -1.22 5.02
N ALA A 150 -25.27 -2.23 5.87
CA ALA A 150 -24.20 -2.53 6.83
C ALA A 150 -23.06 -3.34 6.22
N ALA A 151 -23.22 -3.91 5.02
CA ALA A 151 -22.21 -4.74 4.39
C ALA A 151 -21.12 -3.89 3.71
N ILE A 152 -19.85 -4.19 4.01
CA ILE A 152 -18.69 -3.53 3.42
C ILE A 152 -17.81 -4.61 2.78
N HIS A 153 -17.45 -4.40 1.53
CA HIS A 153 -16.68 -5.34 0.74
C HIS A 153 -15.50 -4.64 0.05
N GLY A 154 -14.31 -5.26 0.15
CA GLY A 154 -13.17 -4.94 -0.71
C GLY A 154 -13.23 -5.79 -1.97
N ILE A 155 -12.93 -5.19 -3.11
CA ILE A 155 -12.92 -5.87 -4.41
C ILE A 155 -11.62 -5.49 -5.12
N ASN A 156 -10.86 -6.47 -5.59
CA ASN A 156 -9.61 -6.20 -6.28
C ASN A 156 -9.84 -5.83 -7.77
N ARG A 157 -8.76 -5.48 -8.48
CA ARG A 157 -8.81 -5.13 -9.91
C ARG A 157 -9.37 -6.22 -10.83
N LYS A 158 -9.44 -7.47 -10.36
CA LYS A 158 -10.00 -8.61 -11.09
C LYS A 158 -11.48 -8.87 -10.77
N GLY A 159 -12.10 -8.03 -9.92
CA GLY A 159 -13.48 -8.20 -9.48
C GLY A 159 -13.67 -9.26 -8.41
N LEU A 160 -12.61 -9.68 -7.73
CA LEU A 160 -12.68 -10.67 -6.66
C LEU A 160 -12.77 -10.00 -5.30
N LEU A 161 -13.58 -10.54 -4.39
CA LEU A 161 -13.65 -10.11 -3.01
C LEU A 161 -12.30 -10.30 -2.31
N VAL A 162 -11.88 -9.29 -1.55
CA VAL A 162 -10.64 -9.29 -0.77
C VAL A 162 -10.88 -8.71 0.62
N GLY A 163 -10.03 -9.08 1.57
CA GLY A 163 -10.03 -8.48 2.90
C GLY A 163 -9.69 -6.99 2.87
N LEU A 164 -10.23 -6.26 3.84
CA LEU A 164 -9.97 -4.84 4.08
C LEU A 164 -9.30 -4.66 5.43
N SER A 165 -8.52 -3.59 5.59
CA SER A 165 -8.00 -3.20 6.90
C SER A 165 -9.13 -2.68 7.80
N SER A 166 -9.04 -2.96 9.10
CA SER A 166 -10.06 -2.53 10.07
C SER A 166 -10.31 -1.02 10.07
N PRO A 167 -9.28 -0.14 9.95
CA PRO A 167 -9.50 1.31 9.84
C PRO A 167 -10.33 1.71 8.61
N VAL A 168 -10.11 1.07 7.45
CA VAL A 168 -10.89 1.34 6.23
C VAL A 168 -12.35 0.92 6.41
N VAL A 169 -12.58 -0.25 7.02
CA VAL A 169 -13.94 -0.72 7.32
C VAL A 169 -14.63 0.22 8.32
N GLY A 170 -13.94 0.61 9.40
CA GLY A 170 -14.45 1.57 10.38
C GLY A 170 -14.85 2.89 9.75
N ALA A 171 -13.96 3.49 8.93
CA ALA A 171 -14.26 4.72 8.21
C ALA A 171 -15.44 4.57 7.24
N ALA A 172 -15.58 3.43 6.56
CA ALA A 172 -16.70 3.17 5.67
C ALA A 172 -18.05 3.07 6.41
N HIS A 173 -18.05 2.59 7.67
CA HIS A 173 -19.27 2.54 8.50
C HIS A 173 -19.83 3.93 8.86
N GLU A 174 -18.96 4.94 8.95
CA GLU A 174 -19.37 6.32 9.27
C GLU A 174 -20.28 6.96 8.20
N PHE A 175 -20.29 6.41 6.99
CA PHE A 175 -21.17 6.93 5.91
C PHE A 175 -22.57 6.32 5.97
N ALA A 176 -23.60 7.17 5.89
CA ALA A 176 -25.00 6.73 5.84
C ALA A 176 -25.38 6.11 4.49
N SER A 177 -24.77 6.58 3.38
CA SER A 177 -25.11 6.16 2.02
C SER A 177 -24.32 4.94 1.55
N GLY A 178 -24.92 4.12 0.67
CA GLY A 178 -24.22 3.08 -0.07
C GLY A 178 -23.37 3.68 -1.21
N PHE A 179 -22.24 3.06 -1.50
CA PHE A 179 -21.31 3.53 -2.52
C PHE A 179 -20.42 2.43 -3.10
N ILE A 180 -19.81 2.73 -4.24
CA ILE A 180 -18.65 2.02 -4.75
C ILE A 180 -17.56 3.06 -5.01
N LEU A 181 -16.51 3.03 -4.20
CA LEU A 181 -15.32 3.87 -4.33
C LEU A 181 -14.20 3.08 -5.00
N ASP A 182 -13.39 3.76 -5.81
CA ASP A 182 -12.17 3.22 -6.41
C ASP A 182 -10.97 3.93 -5.78
N GLY A 183 -10.00 3.17 -5.31
CA GLY A 183 -8.86 3.71 -4.59
C GLY A 183 -7.65 2.81 -4.61
N GLU A 184 -6.55 3.32 -4.07
CA GLU A 184 -5.31 2.58 -3.86
C GLU A 184 -5.09 2.39 -2.36
N SER A 185 -5.00 1.14 -1.91
CA SER A 185 -4.73 0.80 -0.51
C SER A 185 -3.23 0.78 -0.25
N ILE A 186 -2.78 1.60 0.70
CA ILE A 186 -1.39 1.69 1.16
C ILE A 186 -1.41 1.55 2.68
N GLY A 187 -0.90 0.43 3.18
CA GLY A 187 -0.99 0.11 4.61
C GLY A 187 -2.45 0.05 5.09
N GLU A 188 -2.80 0.89 6.05
CA GLU A 188 -4.13 0.97 6.66
C GLU A 188 -5.04 2.02 6.01
N THR A 189 -4.56 2.73 4.99
CA THR A 189 -5.27 3.84 4.35
C THR A 189 -5.73 3.45 2.96
N LEU A 190 -6.96 3.80 2.60
CA LEU A 190 -7.47 3.76 1.23
C LEU A 190 -7.46 5.18 0.64
N HIS A 191 -6.59 5.41 -0.33
CA HIS A 191 -6.52 6.65 -1.10
C HIS A 191 -7.57 6.60 -2.21
N VAL A 192 -8.71 7.19 -1.97
CA VAL A 192 -9.84 7.21 -2.91
C VAL A 192 -9.58 8.25 -4.00
N PHE A 193 -9.77 7.87 -5.24
CA PHE A 193 -9.64 8.76 -6.39
C PHE A 193 -10.86 8.75 -7.31
N ASP A 194 -11.84 7.86 -7.11
CA ASP A 194 -13.07 7.85 -7.89
C ASP A 194 -14.27 7.33 -7.10
N LEU A 195 -15.47 7.80 -7.48
CA LEU A 195 -16.75 7.32 -6.99
C LEU A 195 -17.54 6.72 -8.17
N LEU A 196 -17.61 5.41 -8.23
CA LEU A 196 -18.22 4.69 -9.36
C LEU A 196 -19.74 4.53 -9.23
N ALA A 197 -20.25 4.49 -8.00
CA ALA A 197 -21.68 4.42 -7.75
C ALA A 197 -22.04 5.05 -6.39
N GLN A 198 -23.23 5.64 -6.28
CA GLN A 198 -23.79 6.15 -5.03
C GLN A 198 -25.28 5.82 -4.94
N ASN A 199 -25.73 5.29 -3.80
CA ASN A 199 -27.12 4.92 -3.53
C ASN A 199 -27.75 4.08 -4.67
N GLY A 200 -26.98 3.14 -5.22
CA GLY A 200 -27.42 2.27 -6.32
C GLY A 200 -27.34 2.90 -7.71
N LYS A 201 -27.08 4.21 -7.82
CA LYS A 201 -26.89 4.89 -9.11
C LYS A 201 -25.46 4.72 -9.59
N ASP A 202 -25.28 4.15 -10.79
CA ASP A 202 -23.98 4.08 -11.47
C ASP A 202 -23.60 5.47 -12.00
N LEU A 203 -22.39 5.91 -11.71
CA LEU A 203 -21.87 7.21 -12.10
C LEU A 203 -20.82 7.12 -13.22
N ARG A 204 -20.42 5.93 -13.64
CA ARG A 204 -19.30 5.70 -14.57
C ARG A 204 -19.48 6.35 -15.93
N SER A 205 -20.71 6.58 -16.36
CA SER A 205 -21.03 7.28 -17.61
C SER A 205 -21.11 8.81 -17.48
N ALA A 206 -21.04 9.33 -16.25
CA ALA A 206 -21.08 10.76 -16.01
C ALA A 206 -19.67 11.38 -16.16
N PRO A 207 -19.55 12.69 -16.46
CA PRO A 207 -18.27 13.39 -16.45
C PRO A 207 -17.57 13.26 -15.08
N TYR A 208 -16.26 13.09 -15.08
CA TYR A 208 -15.47 12.90 -13.86
C TYR A 208 -15.63 14.05 -12.85
N GLY A 209 -15.79 15.28 -13.31
CA GLY A 209 -16.07 16.44 -12.46
C GLY A 209 -17.34 16.28 -11.62
N THR A 210 -18.32 15.50 -12.09
CA THR A 210 -19.54 15.15 -11.34
C THR A 210 -19.23 14.19 -10.20
N HIS A 211 -18.43 13.18 -10.44
CA HIS A 211 -17.98 12.20 -9.42
C HIS A 211 -17.21 12.90 -8.30
N ARG A 212 -16.30 13.80 -8.65
CA ARG A 212 -15.51 14.60 -7.71
C ARG A 212 -16.37 15.53 -6.86
N ARG A 213 -17.36 16.22 -7.46
CA ARG A 213 -18.29 17.08 -6.71
C ARG A 213 -19.15 16.28 -5.74
N VAL A 214 -19.67 15.14 -6.16
CA VAL A 214 -20.47 14.26 -5.31
C VAL A 214 -19.62 13.70 -4.17
N SER A 215 -18.38 13.29 -4.42
CA SER A 215 -17.46 12.85 -3.37
C SER A 215 -17.10 13.99 -2.40
N GLN A 216 -17.07 15.24 -2.84
CA GLN A 216 -16.83 16.42 -1.99
C GLN A 216 -18.10 16.94 -1.31
N CYS A 217 -19.27 16.87 -1.95
CA CYS A 217 -20.55 17.36 -1.40
C CYS A 217 -21.23 16.35 -0.45
N GLY A 218 -20.96 15.06 -0.56
CA GLY A 218 -21.38 14.06 0.42
C GLY A 218 -20.82 14.28 1.83
N VAL A 219 -19.92 15.25 1.97
CA VAL A 219 -19.12 15.56 3.17
C VAL A 219 -19.73 16.65 4.06
N ARG A 220 -20.91 17.21 3.78
CA ARG A 220 -21.51 18.24 4.68
C ARG A 220 -21.90 17.73 6.07
N GLY A 221 -21.37 16.61 6.53
CA GLY A 221 -21.56 16.10 7.89
C GLY A 221 -20.37 15.30 8.45
N VAL A 222 -19.34 15.02 7.65
CA VAL A 222 -18.27 14.07 8.05
C VAL A 222 -16.89 14.56 7.60
N GLY A 223 -16.55 15.79 7.96
CA GLY A 223 -15.35 16.50 7.49
C GLY A 223 -13.99 15.86 7.83
N THR A 224 -13.95 14.78 8.63
CA THR A 224 -12.70 14.09 9.00
C THR A 224 -12.56 12.69 8.40
N ALA A 225 -13.64 12.00 8.05
CA ALA A 225 -13.56 10.63 7.52
C ALA A 225 -13.12 10.61 6.04
N TRP A 226 -13.64 11.55 5.22
CA TRP A 226 -13.19 11.70 3.82
C TRP A 226 -11.75 12.21 3.71
N ALA A 227 -11.31 13.11 4.59
CA ALA A 227 -9.92 13.56 4.61
C ALA A 227 -8.93 12.41 4.89
N ARG A 228 -9.36 11.35 5.56
CA ARG A 228 -8.58 10.13 5.77
C ARG A 228 -8.65 9.15 4.59
N LEU A 229 -9.67 9.26 3.73
CA LEU A 229 -9.85 8.41 2.55
C LEU A 229 -9.39 9.10 1.25
N ALA A 230 -9.30 10.43 1.23
CA ALA A 230 -8.99 11.23 0.05
C ALA A 230 -7.52 11.68 0.05
N GLY A 231 -6.76 11.13 -0.83
CA GLY A 231 -5.43 11.61 -1.24
C GLY A 231 -5.40 11.72 -2.77
N VAL A 232 -5.10 12.88 -3.23
CA VAL A 232 -4.97 13.48 -4.56
C VAL A 232 -4.20 12.59 -5.56
N ALA A 233 -4.58 12.37 -6.70
CA ALA A 233 -4.67 12.92 -8.03
C ALA A 233 -4.24 11.99 -9.19
N ARG A 234 -4.99 11.84 -10.28
CA ARG A 234 -4.66 11.25 -11.61
C ARG A 234 -5.30 12.09 -12.71
N MET A 235 -4.77 12.06 -13.95
CA MET A 235 -5.40 12.77 -15.08
C MET A 235 -6.60 12.00 -15.62
N ARG A 236 -7.76 12.67 -15.75
CA ARG A 236 -8.97 12.18 -16.39
C ARG A 236 -9.67 13.29 -17.13
N ALA A 237 -10.44 12.94 -18.16
CA ALA A 237 -11.41 13.87 -18.74
C ALA A 237 -12.42 14.33 -17.68
N ALA A 238 -12.66 15.63 -17.65
CA ALA A 238 -13.55 16.31 -16.70
C ALA A 238 -15.02 16.03 -16.99
#